data_27a675597864082cb14bcfa4fb3c584e
#
_entry.id   27a675597864082cb14bcfa4fb3c584e
#
_cell.length_a   1.000
_cell.length_b   1.000
_cell.length_c   1.000
_cell.angle_alpha   90.00
_cell.angle_beta   90.00
_cell.angle_gamma   90.00
#
_symmetry.space_group_name_H-M   'P 1'
#
loop_
_entity.id
_entity.type
_entity.pdbx_description
1 polymer ?
#
loop_
_entity_poly.entity_id
_entity_poly.type
_entity_poly.pdbx_seq_one_letter_code
_entity_poly.pdbx_strand_id
1 'polypeptide(L)'
;MSSVATSIPPPRAPSPAPPAPPAVGRVLALDRLRGLALVAMVVHHLTDWLTGDARAVLPGWSSFAVTDVAAPAFFVAAGASAALFIAARRRRGMTRPRVAAEVMRRYGLLVPIGLAFDWLLWRHPAMFGVIEALGVTVVAGAAVAIVVGPRLLPAVAAGIVVAGMLAEWAASGVGGWWADEVVAGKFPAVTYLGFVLVGMAAVRSGRFADRRWGMTAATVTAAGVVVLLALGVTPDRYPGGPAFVLPGLAGTALVYAVAQGGWPARLASVDRLVRAAAAHTLGIFLAHYAVYYVLVDRTGLAGDVPGA
;
A
#
# COMPACT_ATOMS: atom_id res chain seq x y z
N MET A 1 -31.57 -44.12 -65.44
CA MET A 1 -30.62 -43.98 -64.30
C MET A 1 -30.44 -42.49 -64.05
N SER A 2 -31.14 -41.95 -63.03
CA SER A 2 -31.09 -40.51 -62.68
C SER A 2 -29.99 -40.30 -61.61
N SER A 3 -28.96 -39.55 -61.95
CA SER A 3 -27.89 -39.17 -61.08
C SER A 3 -28.38 -38.09 -60.07
N VAL A 4 -28.46 -38.43 -58.80
CA VAL A 4 -28.75 -37.49 -57.70
C VAL A 4 -27.45 -36.77 -57.36
N ALA A 5 -27.32 -35.53 -57.78
CA ALA A 5 -26.23 -34.64 -57.39
C ALA A 5 -26.42 -34.19 -55.93
N THR A 6 -25.63 -34.70 -55.03
CA THR A 6 -25.56 -34.28 -53.64
C THR A 6 -24.84 -32.94 -53.55
N SER A 7 -25.57 -31.84 -53.34
CA SER A 7 -24.97 -30.53 -53.10
C SER A 7 -24.37 -30.45 -51.72
N ILE A 8 -23.06 -30.31 -51.64
CA ILE A 8 -22.33 -30.06 -50.37
C ILE A 8 -22.62 -28.60 -49.97
N PRO A 9 -23.13 -28.32 -48.76
CA PRO A 9 -23.37 -26.97 -48.28
C PRO A 9 -22.03 -26.23 -48.13
N PRO A 10 -22.00 -24.91 -48.44
CA PRO A 10 -20.78 -24.12 -48.30
C PRO A 10 -20.30 -24.07 -46.83
N PRO A 11 -18.96 -24.00 -46.59
CA PRO A 11 -18.41 -23.94 -45.28
C PRO A 11 -18.95 -22.71 -44.52
N ARG A 12 -19.41 -22.94 -43.30
CA ARG A 12 -19.96 -21.91 -42.44
C ARG A 12 -18.87 -20.84 -42.18
N ALA A 13 -19.19 -19.58 -42.42
CA ALA A 13 -18.29 -18.46 -42.09
C ALA A 13 -17.86 -18.54 -40.61
N PRO A 14 -16.59 -18.29 -40.31
CA PRO A 14 -16.10 -18.31 -38.91
C PRO A 14 -16.91 -17.32 -38.09
N SER A 15 -17.42 -17.80 -36.93
CA SER A 15 -18.16 -16.95 -36.00
C SER A 15 -17.28 -15.77 -35.58
N PRO A 16 -17.81 -14.52 -35.53
CA PRO A 16 -17.03 -13.38 -35.12
C PRO A 16 -16.43 -13.67 -33.76
N ALA A 17 -15.12 -13.39 -33.63
CA ALA A 17 -14.40 -13.57 -32.37
C ALA A 17 -15.11 -12.73 -31.28
N PRO A 18 -15.30 -13.29 -30.07
CA PRO A 18 -15.90 -12.52 -28.98
C PRO A 18 -15.13 -11.24 -28.76
N PRO A 19 -15.81 -10.10 -28.48
CA PRO A 19 -15.15 -8.82 -28.25
C PRO A 19 -14.08 -9.00 -27.19
N ALA A 20 -12.87 -8.48 -27.48
CA ALA A 20 -11.77 -8.50 -26.54
C ALA A 20 -12.24 -7.89 -25.20
N PRO A 21 -12.00 -8.55 -24.06
CA PRO A 21 -12.39 -8.00 -22.78
C PRO A 21 -11.77 -6.61 -22.64
N PRO A 22 -12.51 -5.64 -22.09
CA PRO A 22 -12.01 -4.28 -21.93
C PRO A 22 -10.64 -4.34 -21.24
N ALA A 23 -9.66 -3.68 -21.84
CA ALA A 23 -8.35 -3.53 -21.23
C ALA A 23 -8.59 -3.07 -19.79
N VAL A 24 -7.92 -3.71 -18.80
CA VAL A 24 -7.99 -3.24 -17.43
C VAL A 24 -7.43 -1.84 -17.44
N GLY A 25 -8.31 -0.86 -17.52
CA GLY A 25 -7.95 0.54 -17.59
C GLY A 25 -7.07 0.85 -16.38
N ARG A 26 -6.00 1.59 -16.60
CA ARG A 26 -5.18 2.16 -15.54
C ARG A 26 -6.11 2.84 -14.55
N VAL A 27 -6.10 2.39 -13.29
CA VAL A 27 -7.00 2.94 -12.27
C VAL A 27 -6.40 4.24 -11.78
N LEU A 28 -6.86 5.35 -12.38
CA LEU A 28 -6.33 6.69 -12.13
C LEU A 28 -6.30 7.06 -10.65
N ALA A 29 -7.35 6.69 -9.90
CA ALA A 29 -7.41 6.93 -8.46
C ALA A 29 -6.31 6.19 -7.69
N LEU A 30 -5.91 4.99 -8.14
CA LEU A 30 -4.82 4.24 -7.53
C LEU A 30 -3.46 4.89 -7.80
N ASP A 31 -3.23 5.37 -9.02
CA ASP A 31 -2.01 6.10 -9.34
C ASP A 31 -1.92 7.40 -8.52
N ARG A 32 -3.02 8.13 -8.38
CA ARG A 32 -3.09 9.31 -7.53
C ARG A 32 -2.83 8.99 -6.05
N LEU A 33 -3.46 7.94 -5.52
CA LEU A 33 -3.24 7.51 -4.13
C LEU A 33 -1.76 7.21 -3.88
N ARG A 34 -1.13 6.42 -4.77
CA ARG A 34 0.31 6.11 -4.64
C ARG A 34 1.20 7.34 -4.73
N GLY A 35 0.92 8.21 -5.69
CA GLY A 35 1.70 9.43 -5.85
C GLY A 35 1.56 10.39 -4.68
N LEU A 36 0.33 10.57 -4.15
CA LEU A 36 0.09 11.39 -2.96
C LEU A 36 0.76 10.79 -1.73
N ALA A 37 0.66 9.47 -1.53
CA ALA A 37 1.35 8.79 -0.43
C ALA A 37 2.88 8.95 -0.52
N LEU A 38 3.45 8.85 -1.72
CA LEU A 38 4.88 9.08 -1.94
C LEU A 38 5.28 10.52 -1.64
N VAL A 39 4.51 11.50 -2.12
CA VAL A 39 4.79 12.92 -1.83
C VAL A 39 4.70 13.19 -0.33
N ALA A 40 3.67 12.69 0.35
CA ALA A 40 3.52 12.83 1.80
C ALA A 40 4.71 12.21 2.55
N MET A 41 5.19 11.05 2.11
CA MET A 41 6.35 10.38 2.69
C MET A 41 7.65 11.17 2.51
N VAL A 42 7.89 11.71 1.30
CA VAL A 42 9.05 12.56 1.03
C VAL A 42 9.01 13.81 1.89
N VAL A 43 7.85 14.49 1.98
CA VAL A 43 7.66 15.65 2.85
C VAL A 43 7.88 15.30 4.32
N HIS A 44 7.37 14.15 4.76
CA HIS A 44 7.54 13.67 6.13
C HIS A 44 9.02 13.52 6.49
N HIS A 45 9.78 12.79 5.70
CA HIS A 45 11.20 12.60 5.93
C HIS A 45 11.98 13.91 5.86
N LEU A 46 11.64 14.78 4.90
CA LEU A 46 12.27 16.09 4.80
C LEU A 46 12.04 16.91 6.08
N THR A 47 10.81 16.89 6.60
CA THR A 47 10.48 17.63 7.83
C THR A 47 11.21 17.04 9.05
N ASP A 48 11.19 15.72 9.21
CA ASP A 48 11.90 15.03 10.30
C ASP A 48 13.41 15.39 10.31
N TRP A 49 14.02 15.42 9.12
CA TRP A 49 15.46 15.64 9.00
C TRP A 49 15.89 17.09 9.15
N LEU A 50 15.07 18.06 8.69
CA LEU A 50 15.40 19.48 8.78
C LEU A 50 15.08 20.09 10.14
N THR A 51 14.04 19.60 10.83
CA THR A 51 13.56 20.18 12.08
C THR A 51 13.88 19.36 13.31
N GLY A 52 14.38 18.12 13.13
CA GLY A 52 14.55 17.16 14.21
C GLY A 52 13.23 16.68 14.81
N ASP A 53 12.11 17.29 14.44
CA ASP A 53 10.77 16.92 14.92
C ASP A 53 9.67 17.33 13.92
N ALA A 54 9.18 16.38 13.10
CA ALA A 54 8.00 16.59 12.25
C ALA A 54 6.73 16.96 13.05
N ARG A 55 6.77 16.79 14.38
CA ARG A 55 5.67 17.09 15.30
C ARG A 55 5.50 18.60 15.54
N ALA A 56 6.52 19.40 15.30
CA ALA A 56 6.47 20.85 15.49
C ALA A 56 5.44 21.54 14.57
N VAL A 57 4.94 20.86 13.54
CA VAL A 57 4.03 21.42 12.54
C VAL A 57 2.57 21.46 13.02
N LEU A 58 2.19 20.67 14.02
CA LEU A 58 0.82 20.61 14.54
C LEU A 58 0.79 20.66 16.08
N PRO A 59 0.82 21.86 16.68
CA PRO A 59 0.75 22.00 18.13
C PRO A 59 -0.52 21.33 18.70
N GLY A 60 -0.36 20.48 19.71
CA GLY A 60 -1.48 19.85 20.44
C GLY A 60 -2.00 18.52 19.89
N TRP A 61 -1.52 18.05 18.76
CA TRP A 61 -1.71 16.68 18.32
C TRP A 61 -0.48 15.86 18.80
N SER A 62 -0.77 14.66 19.28
CA SER A 62 0.29 13.71 19.70
C SER A 62 1.26 13.42 18.53
N SER A 63 2.07 12.42 18.65
CA SER A 63 3.08 12.05 17.66
C SER A 63 2.57 11.79 16.23
N PHE A 64 1.23 11.71 15.99
CA PHE A 64 0.67 11.43 14.67
C PHE A 64 0.54 12.70 13.82
N ALA A 65 1.36 12.80 12.78
CA ALA A 65 1.27 13.86 11.78
C ALA A 65 0.39 13.44 10.58
N VAL A 66 -0.14 14.41 9.83
CA VAL A 66 -0.90 14.14 8.58
C VAL A 66 -0.10 13.29 7.61
N THR A 67 1.22 13.45 7.62
CA THR A 67 2.16 12.69 6.79
C THR A 67 2.30 11.23 7.21
N ASP A 68 1.94 10.85 8.44
CA ASP A 68 1.97 9.45 8.92
C ASP A 68 0.93 8.56 8.20
N VAL A 69 -0.05 9.17 7.54
CA VAL A 69 -0.96 8.47 6.63
C VAL A 69 -0.23 7.90 5.41
N ALA A 70 0.96 8.40 5.09
CA ALA A 70 1.71 7.98 3.91
C ALA A 70 1.98 6.47 3.86
N ALA A 71 2.46 5.89 4.96
CA ALA A 71 2.77 4.46 5.02
C ALA A 71 1.51 3.58 4.89
N PRO A 72 0.43 3.73 5.68
CA PRO A 72 -0.83 3.01 5.48
C PRO A 72 -1.37 3.14 4.05
N ALA A 73 -1.39 4.35 3.49
CA ALA A 73 -1.88 4.60 2.13
C ALA A 73 -1.04 3.87 1.08
N PHE A 74 0.27 3.83 1.28
CA PHE A 74 1.19 3.14 0.39
C PHE A 74 0.99 1.62 0.39
N PHE A 75 0.83 1.02 1.56
CA PHE A 75 0.59 -0.42 1.69
C PHE A 75 -0.80 -0.83 1.17
N VAL A 76 -1.85 -0.05 1.44
CA VAL A 76 -3.18 -0.25 0.84
C VAL A 76 -3.10 -0.16 -0.69
N ALA A 77 -2.40 0.84 -1.23
CA ALA A 77 -2.23 1.00 -2.67
C ALA A 77 -1.40 -0.14 -3.30
N ALA A 78 -0.39 -0.65 -2.59
CA ALA A 78 0.39 -1.80 -3.02
C ALA A 78 -0.47 -3.07 -3.08
N GLY A 79 -1.29 -3.32 -2.04
CA GLY A 79 -2.26 -4.41 -2.02
C GLY A 79 -3.26 -4.33 -3.15
N ALA A 80 -3.86 -3.16 -3.38
CA ALA A 80 -4.76 -2.92 -4.50
C ALA A 80 -4.09 -3.21 -5.86
N SER A 81 -2.84 -2.76 -6.03
CA SER A 81 -2.06 -2.99 -7.24
C SER A 81 -1.77 -4.47 -7.47
N ALA A 82 -1.40 -5.18 -6.41
CA ALA A 82 -1.15 -6.63 -6.47
C ALA A 82 -2.43 -7.41 -6.81
N ALA A 83 -3.59 -7.01 -6.26
CA ALA A 83 -4.88 -7.63 -6.60
C ALA A 83 -5.23 -7.43 -8.08
N LEU A 84 -5.04 -6.22 -8.62
CA LEU A 84 -5.24 -5.94 -10.06
C LEU A 84 -4.27 -6.76 -10.92
N PHE A 85 -3.00 -6.86 -10.51
CA PHE A 85 -2.01 -7.68 -11.20
C PHE A 85 -2.42 -9.16 -11.23
N ILE A 86 -2.80 -9.74 -10.07
CA ILE A 86 -3.28 -11.12 -9.95
C ILE A 86 -4.49 -11.33 -10.85
N ALA A 87 -5.48 -10.43 -10.81
CA ALA A 87 -6.67 -10.51 -11.63
C ALA A 87 -6.35 -10.48 -13.13
N ALA A 88 -5.42 -9.61 -13.56
CA ALA A 88 -4.98 -9.51 -14.95
C ALA A 88 -4.30 -10.82 -15.43
N ARG A 89 -3.45 -11.43 -14.60
CA ARG A 89 -2.77 -12.70 -14.91
C ARG A 89 -3.74 -13.87 -14.96
N ARG A 90 -4.69 -13.93 -14.02
CA ARG A 90 -5.75 -14.95 -14.00
C ARG A 90 -6.64 -14.86 -15.24
N ARG A 91 -7.02 -13.65 -15.69
CA ARG A 91 -7.79 -13.46 -16.93
C ARG A 91 -7.04 -13.92 -18.18
N ARG A 92 -5.71 -13.88 -18.17
CA ARG A 92 -4.87 -14.44 -19.24
C ARG A 92 -4.69 -15.96 -19.15
N GLY A 93 -5.45 -16.64 -18.30
CA GLY A 93 -5.42 -18.11 -18.15
C GLY A 93 -4.25 -18.64 -17.31
N MET A 94 -3.47 -17.77 -16.65
CA MET A 94 -2.37 -18.25 -15.81
C MET A 94 -2.88 -19.06 -14.61
N THR A 95 -2.23 -20.17 -14.30
CA THR A 95 -2.53 -20.99 -13.13
C THR A 95 -2.13 -20.28 -11.83
N ARG A 96 -2.76 -20.68 -10.70
CA ARG A 96 -2.45 -20.07 -9.39
C ARG A 96 -0.96 -20.15 -9.03
N PRO A 97 -0.25 -21.30 -9.19
CA PRO A 97 1.18 -21.37 -8.87
C PRO A 97 2.04 -20.42 -9.72
N ARG A 98 1.74 -20.28 -11.02
CA ARG A 98 2.45 -19.35 -11.91
C ARG A 98 2.22 -17.90 -11.50
N VAL A 99 0.99 -17.53 -11.11
CA VAL A 99 0.70 -16.18 -10.61
C VAL A 99 1.44 -15.92 -9.30
N ALA A 100 1.46 -16.89 -8.37
CA ALA A 100 2.22 -16.79 -7.12
C ALA A 100 3.72 -16.59 -7.37
N ALA A 101 4.31 -17.36 -8.30
CA ALA A 101 5.70 -17.23 -8.69
C ALA A 101 6.03 -15.84 -9.29
N GLU A 102 5.13 -15.28 -10.11
CA GLU A 102 5.32 -13.92 -10.64
C GLU A 102 5.21 -12.85 -9.57
N VAL A 103 4.29 -13.00 -8.60
CA VAL A 103 4.20 -12.10 -7.45
C VAL A 103 5.47 -12.17 -6.61
N MET A 104 5.94 -13.38 -6.29
CA MET A 104 7.20 -13.59 -5.57
C MET A 104 8.37 -12.95 -6.30
N ARG A 105 8.51 -13.15 -7.60
CA ARG A 105 9.57 -12.55 -8.39
C ARG A 105 9.52 -11.03 -8.40
N ARG A 106 8.30 -10.44 -8.43
CA ARG A 106 8.12 -8.99 -8.53
C ARG A 106 8.29 -8.28 -7.20
N TYR A 107 7.68 -8.80 -6.14
CA TYR A 107 7.63 -8.15 -4.83
C TYR A 107 8.61 -8.76 -3.84
N GLY A 108 8.93 -10.05 -3.96
CA GLY A 108 9.94 -10.69 -3.12
C GLY A 108 11.34 -10.11 -3.31
N LEU A 109 11.65 -9.59 -4.50
CA LEU A 109 12.90 -8.87 -4.76
C LEU A 109 13.05 -7.58 -3.94
N LEU A 110 11.96 -7.03 -3.44
CA LEU A 110 12.04 -5.85 -2.56
C LEU A 110 12.77 -6.16 -1.25
N VAL A 111 12.68 -7.40 -0.75
CA VAL A 111 13.35 -7.79 0.49
C VAL A 111 14.89 -7.66 0.36
N PRO A 112 15.57 -8.34 -0.57
CA PRO A 112 17.02 -8.17 -0.71
C PRO A 112 17.41 -6.74 -1.14
N ILE A 113 16.57 -6.02 -1.87
CA ILE A 113 16.82 -4.62 -2.22
C ILE A 113 16.79 -3.76 -0.96
N GLY A 114 15.81 -3.94 -0.07
CA GLY A 114 15.70 -3.21 1.17
C GLY A 114 16.87 -3.50 2.09
N LEU A 115 17.18 -4.77 2.34
CA LEU A 115 18.34 -5.19 3.15
C LEU A 115 19.66 -4.59 2.64
N ALA A 116 19.86 -4.61 1.31
CA ALA A 116 21.04 -3.99 0.71
C ALA A 116 21.07 -2.47 0.89
N PHE A 117 19.90 -1.84 0.80
CA PHE A 117 19.72 -0.40 0.98
C PHE A 117 19.98 0.02 2.43
N ASP A 118 19.41 -0.69 3.40
CA ASP A 118 19.60 -0.42 4.83
C ASP A 118 21.06 -0.65 5.24
N TRP A 119 21.68 -1.70 4.71
CA TRP A 119 23.10 -1.93 4.95
C TRP A 119 23.99 -0.83 4.34
N LEU A 120 23.66 -0.37 3.16
CA LEU A 120 24.45 0.66 2.46
C LEU A 120 24.34 2.03 3.14
N LEU A 121 23.13 2.43 3.54
CA LEU A 121 22.88 3.77 4.09
C LEU A 121 23.10 3.83 5.60
N TRP A 122 22.56 2.84 6.34
CA TRP A 122 22.52 2.89 7.79
C TRP A 122 23.58 2.03 8.45
N ARG A 123 24.31 1.23 7.66
CA ARG A 123 25.27 0.23 8.19
C ARG A 123 24.62 -0.74 9.17
N HIS A 124 23.31 -0.92 9.10
CA HIS A 124 22.52 -1.72 10.03
C HIS A 124 21.78 -2.85 9.28
N PRO A 125 22.42 -4.03 9.10
CA PRO A 125 21.87 -5.09 8.24
C PRO A 125 20.64 -5.81 8.85
N ALA A 126 20.29 -5.52 10.08
CA ALA A 126 19.21 -6.21 10.79
C ALA A 126 17.94 -5.34 10.97
N MET A 127 17.88 -4.19 10.33
CA MET A 127 16.68 -3.35 10.40
C MET A 127 15.59 -3.91 9.47
N PHE A 128 14.35 -3.97 9.95
CA PHE A 128 13.21 -4.33 9.14
C PHE A 128 12.53 -3.04 8.66
N GLY A 129 12.96 -2.57 7.50
CA GLY A 129 12.53 -1.31 6.92
C GLY A 129 11.24 -1.41 6.12
N VAL A 130 10.79 -0.29 5.55
CA VAL A 130 9.54 -0.19 4.79
C VAL A 130 9.58 -1.01 3.48
N ILE A 131 10.75 -1.15 2.86
CA ILE A 131 10.90 -1.89 1.59
C ILE A 131 10.72 -3.40 1.83
N GLU A 132 11.37 -3.94 2.87
CA GLU A 132 11.24 -5.33 3.30
C GLU A 132 9.81 -5.62 3.74
N ALA A 133 9.25 -4.77 4.59
CA ALA A 133 7.87 -4.88 5.05
C ALA A 133 6.91 -4.93 3.85
N LEU A 134 7.10 -4.06 2.85
CA LEU A 134 6.30 -4.05 1.64
C LEU A 134 6.46 -5.37 0.85
N GLY A 135 7.69 -5.83 0.66
CA GLY A 135 7.98 -7.07 -0.04
C GLY A 135 7.30 -8.27 0.62
N VAL A 136 7.54 -8.45 1.92
CA VAL A 136 6.98 -9.56 2.72
C VAL A 136 5.47 -9.50 2.75
N THR A 137 4.88 -8.36 3.09
CA THR A 137 3.43 -8.24 3.27
C THR A 137 2.64 -8.37 1.97
N VAL A 138 3.17 -7.86 0.84
CA VAL A 138 2.51 -8.03 -0.47
C VAL A 138 2.57 -9.49 -0.92
N VAL A 139 3.69 -10.18 -0.72
CA VAL A 139 3.80 -11.61 -1.05
C VAL A 139 2.87 -12.45 -0.17
N ALA A 140 2.87 -12.23 1.14
CA ALA A 140 1.98 -12.92 2.07
C ALA A 140 0.50 -12.61 1.77
N GLY A 141 0.16 -11.34 1.56
CA GLY A 141 -1.19 -10.92 1.19
C GLY A 141 -1.66 -11.53 -0.12
N ALA A 142 -0.78 -11.65 -1.12
CA ALA A 142 -1.09 -12.31 -2.38
C ALA A 142 -1.36 -13.81 -2.18
N ALA A 143 -0.57 -14.50 -1.35
CA ALA A 143 -0.82 -15.90 -1.00
C ALA A 143 -2.20 -16.07 -0.36
N VAL A 144 -2.53 -15.24 0.64
CA VAL A 144 -3.86 -15.21 1.25
C VAL A 144 -4.94 -14.96 0.20
N ALA A 145 -4.78 -13.93 -0.64
CA ALA A 145 -5.77 -13.58 -1.64
C ALA A 145 -5.95 -14.64 -2.74
N ILE A 146 -4.93 -15.43 -3.06
CA ILE A 146 -5.03 -16.55 -4.02
C ILE A 146 -5.86 -17.71 -3.45
N VAL A 147 -5.77 -17.93 -2.13
CA VAL A 147 -6.47 -19.04 -1.44
C VAL A 147 -7.87 -18.61 -0.99
N VAL A 148 -7.96 -17.42 -0.39
CA VAL A 148 -9.21 -16.89 0.19
C VAL A 148 -10.12 -16.33 -0.91
N GLY A 149 -11.39 -16.74 -0.88
CA GLY A 149 -12.40 -16.21 -1.81
C GLY A 149 -12.69 -14.71 -1.58
N PRO A 150 -13.19 -13.99 -2.61
CA PRO A 150 -13.42 -12.54 -2.53
C PRO A 150 -14.43 -12.13 -1.45
N ARG A 151 -15.36 -13.02 -1.08
CA ARG A 151 -16.38 -12.75 -0.04
C ARG A 151 -15.80 -12.76 1.37
N LEU A 152 -14.82 -13.63 1.63
CA LEU A 152 -14.20 -13.76 2.95
C LEU A 152 -12.99 -12.84 3.13
N LEU A 153 -12.40 -12.36 2.04
CA LEU A 153 -11.19 -11.55 2.10
C LEU A 153 -11.33 -10.26 2.95
N PRO A 154 -12.47 -9.53 2.93
CA PRO A 154 -12.65 -8.39 3.83
C PRO A 154 -12.62 -8.76 5.32
N ALA A 155 -13.26 -9.88 5.69
CA ALA A 155 -13.26 -10.37 7.07
C ALA A 155 -11.85 -10.81 7.50
N VAL A 156 -11.13 -11.50 6.62
CA VAL A 156 -9.73 -11.88 6.85
C VAL A 156 -8.84 -10.65 7.01
N ALA A 157 -9.02 -9.62 6.16
CA ALA A 157 -8.29 -8.37 6.28
C ALA A 157 -8.52 -7.69 7.64
N ALA A 158 -9.78 -7.58 8.06
CA ALA A 158 -10.14 -7.03 9.36
C ALA A 158 -9.54 -7.85 10.52
N GLY A 159 -9.65 -9.19 10.44
CA GLY A 159 -9.06 -10.09 11.44
C GLY A 159 -7.54 -9.96 11.55
N ILE A 160 -6.83 -9.81 10.43
CA ILE A 160 -5.37 -9.60 10.42
C ILE A 160 -5.00 -8.22 10.98
N VAL A 161 -5.78 -7.16 10.72
CA VAL A 161 -5.57 -5.85 11.35
C VAL A 161 -5.69 -5.96 12.86
N VAL A 162 -6.74 -6.60 13.35
CA VAL A 162 -6.94 -6.81 14.81
C VAL A 162 -5.81 -7.69 15.39
N ALA A 163 -5.44 -8.77 14.69
CA ALA A 163 -4.35 -9.64 15.12
C ALA A 163 -3.01 -8.88 15.19
N GLY A 164 -2.75 -7.95 14.27
CA GLY A 164 -1.57 -7.08 14.30
C GLY A 164 -1.53 -6.22 15.56
N MET A 165 -2.63 -5.53 15.86
CA MET A 165 -2.75 -4.71 17.09
C MET A 165 -2.55 -5.53 18.36
N LEU A 166 -3.12 -6.75 18.40
CA LEU A 166 -2.93 -7.65 19.56
C LEU A 166 -1.51 -8.20 19.66
N ALA A 167 -0.89 -8.52 18.52
CA ALA A 167 0.48 -9.02 18.47
C ALA A 167 1.49 -7.99 19.00
N GLU A 168 1.32 -6.72 18.61
CA GLU A 168 2.16 -5.63 19.12
C GLU A 168 1.99 -5.43 20.62
N TRP A 169 0.74 -5.46 21.11
CA TRP A 169 0.49 -5.40 22.54
C TRP A 169 1.12 -6.58 23.29
N ALA A 170 1.02 -7.79 22.75
CA ALA A 170 1.61 -8.99 23.36
C ALA A 170 3.13 -9.01 23.28
N ALA A 171 3.73 -8.42 22.26
CA ALA A 171 5.17 -8.32 22.07
C ALA A 171 5.81 -7.27 23.01
N SER A 172 5.01 -6.34 23.54
CA SER A 172 5.50 -5.36 24.51
C SER A 172 6.02 -6.08 25.75
N GLY A 173 7.34 -6.04 25.97
CA GLY A 173 8.00 -6.75 27.06
C GLY A 173 8.60 -8.13 26.71
N VAL A 174 8.41 -8.61 25.47
CA VAL A 174 9.10 -9.78 24.95
C VAL A 174 10.32 -9.29 24.18
N GLY A 175 11.52 -9.42 24.77
CA GLY A 175 12.75 -9.01 24.09
C GLY A 175 13.13 -9.94 22.95
N GLY A 176 13.90 -9.40 21.99
CA GLY A 176 14.48 -10.13 20.88
C GLY A 176 14.13 -9.53 19.52
N TRP A 177 15.03 -9.72 18.56
CA TRP A 177 14.94 -9.10 17.24
C TRP A 177 13.57 -9.25 16.54
N TRP A 178 12.95 -10.44 16.66
CA TRP A 178 11.63 -10.68 16.07
C TRP A 178 10.53 -9.83 16.70
N ALA A 179 10.56 -9.69 18.04
CA ALA A 179 9.59 -8.88 18.75
C ALA A 179 9.81 -7.39 18.42
N ASP A 180 11.07 -6.95 18.50
CA ASP A 180 11.43 -5.54 18.41
C ASP A 180 11.37 -5.00 16.97
N GLU A 181 11.74 -5.79 15.95
CA GLU A 181 11.80 -5.31 14.57
C GLU A 181 10.60 -5.72 13.72
N VAL A 182 10.13 -6.98 13.86
CA VAL A 182 9.12 -7.52 12.92
C VAL A 182 7.70 -7.41 13.47
N VAL A 183 7.51 -7.52 14.78
CA VAL A 183 6.19 -7.50 15.42
C VAL A 183 5.83 -6.12 15.94
N ALA A 184 6.74 -5.46 16.64
CA ALA A 184 6.51 -4.15 17.28
C ALA A 184 7.42 -3.02 16.76
N GLY A 185 8.15 -3.25 15.66
CA GLY A 185 9.04 -2.27 15.07
C GLY A 185 8.33 -1.13 14.32
N LYS A 186 9.10 -0.37 13.58
CA LYS A 186 8.57 0.77 12.77
C LYS A 186 7.53 0.34 11.73
N PHE A 187 7.66 -0.90 11.21
CA PHE A 187 6.76 -1.45 10.18
C PHE A 187 6.27 -2.85 10.60
N PRO A 188 5.41 -2.95 11.64
CA PRO A 188 4.94 -4.22 12.16
C PRO A 188 4.32 -5.07 11.05
N ALA A 189 4.95 -6.21 10.74
CA ALA A 189 4.62 -6.99 9.55
C ALA A 189 3.16 -7.44 9.52
N VAL A 190 2.57 -7.81 10.66
CA VAL A 190 1.18 -8.28 10.74
C VAL A 190 0.21 -7.13 10.48
N THR A 191 0.42 -5.98 11.12
CA THR A 191 -0.42 -4.78 10.94
C THR A 191 -0.37 -4.29 9.49
N TYR A 192 0.83 -4.22 8.91
CA TYR A 192 0.98 -3.79 7.50
C TYR A 192 0.49 -4.82 6.50
N LEU A 193 0.52 -6.11 6.83
CA LEU A 193 -0.19 -7.15 6.07
C LEU A 193 -1.71 -6.86 6.06
N GLY A 194 -2.26 -6.42 7.18
CA GLY A 194 -3.65 -5.97 7.27
C GLY A 194 -3.97 -4.85 6.26
N PHE A 195 -3.15 -3.81 6.18
CA PHE A 195 -3.32 -2.72 5.20
C PHE A 195 -3.25 -3.22 3.74
N VAL A 196 -2.31 -4.09 3.43
CA VAL A 196 -2.21 -4.73 2.10
C VAL A 196 -3.50 -5.50 1.78
N LEU A 197 -4.01 -6.30 2.72
CA LEU A 197 -5.23 -7.07 2.55
C LEU A 197 -6.48 -6.19 2.42
N VAL A 198 -6.55 -5.06 3.12
CA VAL A 198 -7.62 -4.05 2.93
C VAL A 198 -7.63 -3.56 1.47
N GLY A 199 -6.48 -3.21 0.91
CA GLY A 199 -6.37 -2.81 -0.50
C GLY A 199 -6.78 -3.92 -1.47
N MET A 200 -6.33 -5.16 -1.21
CA MET A 200 -6.73 -6.33 -2.01
C MET A 200 -8.22 -6.61 -1.93
N ALA A 201 -8.81 -6.53 -0.74
CA ALA A 201 -10.24 -6.77 -0.50
C ALA A 201 -11.10 -5.73 -1.22
N ALA A 202 -10.73 -4.46 -1.17
CA ALA A 202 -11.42 -3.37 -1.86
C ALA A 202 -11.49 -3.62 -3.38
N VAL A 203 -10.38 -4.03 -4.00
CA VAL A 203 -10.33 -4.36 -5.44
C VAL A 203 -11.17 -5.60 -5.75
N ARG A 204 -11.02 -6.67 -4.97
CA ARG A 204 -11.70 -7.95 -5.25
C ARG A 204 -13.20 -7.93 -4.98
N SER A 205 -13.66 -7.04 -4.11
CA SER A 205 -15.10 -6.82 -3.89
C SER A 205 -15.74 -5.92 -4.97
N GLY A 206 -14.97 -5.40 -5.93
CA GLY A 206 -15.43 -4.46 -6.95
C GLY A 206 -15.70 -3.03 -6.41
N ARG A 207 -15.49 -2.82 -5.12
CA ARG A 207 -15.79 -1.54 -4.43
C ARG A 207 -14.73 -0.48 -4.61
N PHE A 208 -13.56 -0.87 -5.11
CA PHE A 208 -12.43 0.04 -5.28
C PHE A 208 -12.72 1.19 -6.25
N ALA A 209 -13.62 1.04 -7.21
CA ALA A 209 -14.03 2.11 -8.11
C ALA A 209 -15.20 2.96 -7.56
N ASP A 210 -15.82 2.53 -6.48
CA ASP A 210 -17.00 3.20 -5.90
C ASP A 210 -16.57 4.29 -4.91
N ARG A 211 -16.80 5.55 -5.29
CA ARG A 211 -16.51 6.71 -4.44
C ARG A 211 -17.32 6.70 -3.14
N ARG A 212 -18.57 6.19 -3.18
CA ARG A 212 -19.41 6.12 -1.99
C ARG A 212 -18.80 5.18 -0.96
N TRP A 213 -18.23 4.07 -1.42
CA TRP A 213 -17.55 3.14 -0.53
C TRP A 213 -16.32 3.79 0.12
N GLY A 214 -15.50 4.54 -0.64
CA GLY A 214 -14.36 5.29 -0.10
C GLY A 214 -14.80 6.31 0.95
N MET A 215 -15.86 7.07 0.69
CA MET A 215 -16.41 8.03 1.66
C MET A 215 -16.96 7.33 2.90
N THR A 216 -17.69 6.22 2.75
CA THR A 216 -18.20 5.43 3.89
C THR A 216 -17.05 4.89 4.74
N ALA A 217 -16.01 4.34 4.11
CA ALA A 217 -14.83 3.86 4.83
C ALA A 217 -14.15 5.00 5.60
N ALA A 218 -13.98 6.17 4.98
CA ALA A 218 -13.41 7.34 5.64
C ALA A 218 -14.27 7.78 6.84
N THR A 219 -15.60 7.84 6.69
CA THR A 219 -16.50 8.20 7.77
C THR A 219 -16.45 7.21 8.94
N VAL A 220 -16.51 5.91 8.65
CA VAL A 220 -16.48 4.85 9.68
C VAL A 220 -15.16 4.86 10.45
N THR A 221 -14.04 4.96 9.74
CA THR A 221 -12.73 4.99 10.40
C THR A 221 -12.51 6.32 11.15
N ALA A 222 -12.97 7.45 10.64
CA ALA A 222 -12.94 8.74 11.35
C ALA A 222 -13.80 8.72 12.62
N ALA A 223 -14.98 8.09 12.58
CA ALA A 223 -15.79 7.88 13.77
C ALA A 223 -15.05 7.04 14.82
N GLY A 224 -14.32 6.00 14.38
CA GLY A 224 -13.44 5.23 15.27
C GLY A 224 -12.35 6.09 15.92
N VAL A 225 -11.74 7.01 15.17
CA VAL A 225 -10.76 7.98 15.73
C VAL A 225 -11.42 8.88 16.79
N VAL A 226 -12.63 9.40 16.51
CA VAL A 226 -13.37 10.21 17.48
C VAL A 226 -13.66 9.44 18.77
N VAL A 227 -14.04 8.17 18.65
CA VAL A 227 -14.24 7.29 19.83
C VAL A 227 -12.95 7.13 20.62
N LEU A 228 -11.81 6.87 19.95
CA LEU A 228 -10.51 6.79 20.65
C LEU A 228 -10.19 8.07 21.41
N LEU A 229 -10.37 9.23 20.77
CA LEU A 229 -10.14 10.52 21.41
C LEU A 229 -11.05 10.73 22.62
N ALA A 230 -12.33 10.34 22.51
CA ALA A 230 -13.28 10.40 23.61
C ALA A 230 -12.90 9.48 24.80
N LEU A 231 -12.19 8.38 24.51
CA LEU A 231 -11.63 7.48 25.52
C LEU A 231 -10.26 7.94 26.06
N GLY A 232 -9.79 9.12 25.66
CA GLY A 232 -8.48 9.65 26.07
C GLY A 232 -7.30 9.01 25.35
N VAL A 233 -7.54 8.20 24.30
CA VAL A 233 -6.47 7.60 23.48
C VAL A 233 -6.12 8.59 22.37
N THR A 234 -4.94 9.18 22.44
CA THR A 234 -4.43 10.07 21.41
C THR A 234 -3.84 9.26 20.25
N PRO A 235 -4.04 9.72 18.97
CA PRO A 235 -3.36 9.10 17.84
C PRO A 235 -1.86 9.06 18.05
N ASP A 236 -1.25 7.92 17.77
CA ASP A 236 0.18 7.71 17.93
C ASP A 236 0.80 7.18 16.63
N ARG A 237 2.06 7.47 16.44
CA ARG A 237 2.84 7.05 15.27
C ARG A 237 3.34 5.61 15.42
N TYR A 238 3.74 5.25 16.62
CA TYR A 238 4.33 3.96 16.97
C TYR A 238 3.90 3.53 18.39
N PRO A 239 3.76 2.26 18.67
CA PRO A 239 3.62 1.12 17.75
C PRO A 239 2.25 1.09 17.08
N GLY A 240 2.03 0.18 16.09
CA GLY A 240 0.85 0.10 15.23
C GLY A 240 -0.47 -0.31 15.90
N GLY A 241 -0.69 0.07 17.14
CA GLY A 241 -1.94 -0.12 17.88
C GLY A 241 -3.14 0.64 17.27
N PRO A 242 -4.32 0.59 17.94
CA PRO A 242 -5.54 1.28 17.45
C PRO A 242 -5.32 2.76 17.20
N ALA A 243 -4.46 3.41 18.01
CA ALA A 243 -4.10 4.80 17.91
C ALA A 243 -3.37 5.18 16.60
N PHE A 244 -2.73 4.23 15.94
CA PHE A 244 -2.12 4.37 14.63
C PHE A 244 -3.02 3.85 13.51
N VAL A 245 -3.58 2.65 13.68
CA VAL A 245 -4.30 1.93 12.63
C VAL A 245 -5.54 2.69 12.17
N LEU A 246 -6.36 3.19 13.12
CA LEU A 246 -7.60 3.88 12.76
C LEU A 246 -7.35 5.23 12.08
N PRO A 247 -6.47 6.13 12.58
CA PRO A 247 -6.10 7.34 11.84
C PRO A 247 -5.48 7.05 10.49
N GLY A 248 -4.61 6.04 10.39
CA GLY A 248 -3.99 5.61 9.15
C GLY A 248 -5.00 5.16 8.10
N LEU A 249 -5.98 4.34 8.48
CA LEU A 249 -7.05 3.90 7.59
C LEU A 249 -8.01 5.06 7.23
N ALA A 250 -8.36 5.92 8.20
CA ALA A 250 -9.21 7.07 7.95
C ALA A 250 -8.58 8.04 6.96
N GLY A 251 -7.32 8.39 7.19
CA GLY A 251 -6.55 9.24 6.29
C GLY A 251 -6.36 8.61 4.90
N THR A 252 -6.05 7.30 4.84
CA THR A 252 -5.93 6.57 3.57
C THR A 252 -7.24 6.60 2.79
N ALA A 253 -8.38 6.35 3.43
CA ALA A 253 -9.69 6.36 2.80
C ALA A 253 -10.06 7.78 2.33
N LEU A 254 -9.73 8.82 3.09
CA LEU A 254 -9.93 10.21 2.72
C LEU A 254 -9.07 10.58 1.50
N VAL A 255 -7.76 10.29 1.53
CA VAL A 255 -6.85 10.53 0.40
C VAL A 255 -7.35 9.80 -0.84
N TYR A 256 -7.84 8.56 -0.68
CA TYR A 256 -8.41 7.79 -1.77
C TYR A 256 -9.70 8.42 -2.32
N ALA A 257 -10.61 8.87 -1.47
CA ALA A 257 -11.83 9.57 -1.90
C ALA A 257 -11.51 10.86 -2.68
N VAL A 258 -10.49 11.60 -2.26
CA VAL A 258 -9.95 12.76 -3.00
C VAL A 258 -9.34 12.33 -4.35
N ALA A 259 -8.59 11.24 -4.36
CA ALA A 259 -7.98 10.70 -5.57
C ALA A 259 -9.00 10.24 -6.62
N GLN A 260 -10.19 9.77 -6.18
CA GLN A 260 -11.31 9.40 -7.05
C GLN A 260 -12.06 10.61 -7.62
N GLY A 261 -11.93 11.76 -6.99
CA GLY A 261 -12.60 13.00 -7.43
C GLY A 261 -12.09 13.48 -8.80
N GLY A 262 -12.93 14.25 -9.48
CA GLY A 262 -12.51 15.02 -10.64
C GLY A 262 -11.58 16.16 -10.19
N TRP A 263 -10.31 16.11 -10.59
CA TRP A 263 -9.38 17.19 -10.29
C TRP A 263 -9.65 18.35 -11.26
N PRO A 264 -9.81 19.58 -10.75
CA PRO A 264 -10.09 20.73 -11.60
C PRO A 264 -8.91 21.01 -12.55
N ALA A 265 -9.20 21.60 -13.70
CA ALA A 265 -8.21 21.86 -14.76
C ALA A 265 -6.97 22.65 -14.24
N ARG A 266 -7.17 23.55 -13.27
CA ARG A 266 -6.06 24.29 -12.61
C ARG A 266 -5.06 23.38 -11.91
N LEU A 267 -5.44 22.16 -11.53
CA LEU A 267 -4.57 21.16 -10.90
C LEU A 267 -4.03 20.11 -11.89
N ALA A 268 -4.24 20.28 -13.20
CA ALA A 268 -3.81 19.30 -14.20
C ALA A 268 -2.29 19.04 -14.19
N SER A 269 -1.48 20.05 -13.89
CA SER A 269 -0.02 19.89 -13.76
C SER A 269 0.35 19.09 -12.52
N VAL A 270 -0.31 19.36 -11.39
CA VAL A 270 -0.14 18.61 -10.15
C VAL A 270 -0.57 17.16 -10.35
N ASP A 271 -1.70 16.92 -11.00
CA ASP A 271 -2.17 15.57 -11.33
C ASP A 271 -1.17 14.80 -12.17
N ARG A 272 -0.58 15.44 -13.19
CA ARG A 272 0.47 14.81 -14.00
C ARG A 272 1.69 14.45 -13.17
N LEU A 273 2.15 15.36 -12.30
CA LEU A 273 3.31 15.13 -11.43
C LEU A 273 3.06 13.98 -10.45
N VAL A 274 1.91 13.98 -9.78
CA VAL A 274 1.50 12.92 -8.84
C VAL A 274 1.46 11.56 -9.53
N ARG A 275 0.91 11.47 -10.74
CA ARG A 275 0.88 10.23 -11.52
C ARG A 275 2.24 9.80 -12.05
N ALA A 276 3.11 10.75 -12.39
CA ALA A 276 4.49 10.46 -12.77
C ALA A 276 5.26 9.91 -11.56
N ALA A 277 5.10 10.52 -10.38
CA ALA A 277 5.67 10.01 -9.13
C ALA A 277 5.19 8.56 -8.84
N ALA A 278 3.91 8.29 -9.03
CA ALA A 278 3.36 6.94 -8.87
C ALA A 278 3.97 5.91 -9.84
N ALA A 279 4.35 6.32 -11.05
CA ALA A 279 4.98 5.44 -12.02
C ALA A 279 6.43 5.07 -11.65
N HIS A 280 7.12 5.93 -10.92
CA HIS A 280 8.54 5.79 -10.56
C HIS A 280 8.75 5.65 -9.03
N THR A 281 7.75 5.13 -8.32
CA THR A 281 7.69 5.11 -6.85
C THR A 281 8.96 4.58 -6.19
N LEU A 282 9.45 3.41 -6.59
CA LEU A 282 10.66 2.82 -5.98
C LEU A 282 11.91 3.67 -6.26
N GLY A 283 12.07 4.16 -7.49
CA GLY A 283 13.20 5.00 -7.85
C GLY A 283 13.23 6.31 -7.06
N ILE A 284 12.07 6.98 -6.92
CA ILE A 284 11.95 8.21 -6.13
C ILE A 284 12.18 7.91 -4.64
N PHE A 285 11.63 6.77 -4.16
CA PHE A 285 11.85 6.33 -2.77
C PHE A 285 13.35 6.15 -2.46
N LEU A 286 14.07 5.45 -3.30
CA LEU A 286 15.52 5.25 -3.09
C LEU A 286 16.30 6.56 -3.26
N ALA A 287 15.94 7.35 -4.28
CA ALA A 287 16.64 8.60 -4.57
C ALA A 287 16.51 9.65 -3.46
N HIS A 288 15.31 9.81 -2.85
CA HIS A 288 15.14 10.82 -1.82
C HIS A 288 15.97 10.52 -0.56
N TYR A 289 16.09 9.25 -0.17
CA TYR A 289 16.98 8.87 0.93
C TYR A 289 18.45 9.11 0.59
N ALA A 290 18.87 8.79 -0.64
CA ALA A 290 20.24 9.07 -1.07
C ALA A 290 20.53 10.58 -1.07
N VAL A 291 19.56 11.40 -1.51
CA VAL A 291 19.68 12.85 -1.46
C VAL A 291 19.76 13.36 -0.02
N TYR A 292 18.89 12.85 0.87
CA TYR A 292 18.92 13.23 2.29
C TYR A 292 20.24 12.83 2.94
N TYR A 293 20.69 11.61 2.74
CA TYR A 293 21.96 11.14 3.28
C TYR A 293 23.12 12.05 2.85
N VAL A 294 23.21 12.37 1.56
CA VAL A 294 24.27 13.24 1.03
C VAL A 294 24.15 14.66 1.58
N LEU A 295 22.95 15.24 1.58
CA LEU A 295 22.73 16.60 2.08
C LEU A 295 23.02 16.71 3.56
N VAL A 296 22.54 15.78 4.35
CA VAL A 296 22.65 15.79 5.81
C VAL A 296 24.10 15.48 6.24
N ASP A 297 24.68 14.40 5.73
CA ASP A 297 26.02 13.94 6.10
C ASP A 297 27.10 14.91 5.62
N ARG A 298 26.94 15.53 4.44
CA ARG A 298 27.95 16.40 3.85
C ARG A 298 27.83 17.87 4.23
N THR A 299 26.65 18.36 4.57
CA THR A 299 26.44 19.80 4.83
C THR A 299 26.34 20.13 6.30
N GLY A 300 26.27 19.14 7.19
CA GLY A 300 26.07 19.36 8.62
C GLY A 300 24.74 20.08 8.95
N LEU A 301 23.80 20.14 8.00
CA LEU A 301 22.48 20.73 8.17
C LEU A 301 21.55 19.87 9.03
N ALA A 302 21.96 18.67 9.39
CA ALA A 302 21.24 17.88 10.38
C ALA A 302 21.50 18.50 11.76
N GLY A 303 20.48 19.05 12.37
CA GLY A 303 20.40 19.06 13.81
C GLY A 303 20.57 17.62 14.29
N ASP A 304 21.23 17.41 15.42
CA ASP A 304 21.55 16.11 15.99
C ASP A 304 20.42 15.09 15.74
N VAL A 305 20.66 14.14 14.84
CA VAL A 305 19.69 13.07 14.56
C VAL A 305 19.69 12.16 15.79
N PRO A 306 18.63 12.15 16.61
CA PRO A 306 18.60 11.27 17.76
C PRO A 306 18.56 9.83 17.25
N GLY A 307 19.64 9.09 17.43
CA GLY A 307 19.70 7.65 17.19
C GLY A 307 20.43 7.19 15.92
N ALA A 308 21.45 7.94 15.44
CA ALA A 308 22.45 7.39 14.53
C ALA A 308 23.49 6.59 15.31
#